data_dfc8b6a2ff9795852e1c7d1dddf33b52
#
_entry.id   dfc8b6a2ff9795852e1c7d1dddf33b52
#
_cell.length_a   1.000
_cell.length_b   1.000
_cell.length_c   1.000
_cell.angle_alpha   90.00
_cell.angle_beta   90.00
_cell.angle_gamma   90.00
#
_symmetry.space_group_name_H-M   'P 1'
#
loop_
_entity.id
_entity.type
_entity.pdbx_description
1 polymer ?
#
loop_
_entity_poly.entity_id
_entity_poly.type
_entity_poly.pdbx_seq_one_letter_code
_entity_poly.pdbx_strand_id
1 'polypeptide(L)'
;MVVDQKLDQLLKNAIENKHLIRFRYKSSERIVEPHDYGIQNGIVRLFCWQVGGKSSGRIPGWRMFDIEGMQDCNLLDTHFPGNREVSGKHHRWDEVFIRVEPPQR
;
A
#
# COMPACT_ATOMS: atom_id res chain seq x y z
N MET A 1 8.20 16.30 6.96
CA MET A 1 8.42 15.40 5.81
C MET A 1 7.42 15.74 4.72
N VAL A 2 7.90 15.96 3.51
CA VAL A 2 7.02 16.39 2.41
C VAL A 2 6.72 15.18 1.52
N VAL A 3 5.44 14.84 1.40
CA VAL A 3 4.97 13.82 0.47
C VAL A 3 4.37 14.54 -0.73
N ASP A 4 4.66 14.04 -1.95
CA ASP A 4 4.04 14.54 -3.16
C ASP A 4 2.52 14.46 -3.00
N GLN A 5 1.83 15.59 -3.19
CA GLN A 5 0.38 15.68 -3.01
C GLN A 5 -0.38 14.76 -3.96
N LYS A 6 0.09 14.60 -5.19
CA LYS A 6 -0.56 13.70 -6.15
C LYS A 6 -0.47 12.25 -5.69
N LEU A 7 0.69 11.84 -5.22
CA LEU A 7 0.88 10.50 -4.69
C LEU A 7 0.05 10.30 -3.42
N ASP A 8 0.06 11.27 -2.52
CA ASP A 8 -0.73 11.22 -1.30
C ASP A 8 -2.22 11.01 -1.60
N GLN A 9 -2.77 11.80 -2.52
CA GLN A 9 -4.17 11.69 -2.91
C GLN A 9 -4.47 10.37 -3.60
N LEU A 10 -3.56 9.90 -4.45
CA LEU A 10 -3.74 8.63 -5.14
C LEU A 10 -3.80 7.47 -4.14
N LEU A 11 -2.89 7.46 -3.16
CA LEU A 11 -2.87 6.41 -2.13
C LEU A 11 -4.11 6.44 -1.27
N LYS A 12 -4.56 7.63 -0.86
CA LYS A 12 -5.79 7.76 -0.07
C LYS A 12 -7.01 7.31 -0.86
N ASN A 13 -7.10 7.70 -2.13
CA ASN A 13 -8.19 7.28 -3.01
C ASN A 13 -8.17 5.76 -3.20
N ALA A 14 -7.01 5.18 -3.45
CA ALA A 14 -6.88 3.75 -3.66
C ALA A 14 -7.34 2.96 -2.43
N ILE A 15 -6.95 3.39 -1.24
CA ILE A 15 -7.33 2.71 0.00
C ILE A 15 -8.82 2.90 0.29
N GLU A 16 -9.34 4.12 0.14
CA GLU A 16 -10.74 4.41 0.40
C GLU A 16 -11.68 3.64 -0.52
N ASN A 17 -11.33 3.55 -1.80
CA ASN A 17 -12.17 2.91 -2.82
C ASN A 17 -11.72 1.50 -3.19
N LYS A 18 -10.72 0.98 -2.49
CA LYS A 18 -10.25 -0.40 -2.64
C LYS A 18 -9.78 -0.74 -4.04
N HIS A 19 -8.99 0.16 -4.63
CA HIS A 19 -8.33 -0.08 -5.93
C HIS A 19 -6.95 -0.67 -5.71
N LEU A 20 -6.56 -1.58 -6.60
CA LEU A 20 -5.17 -1.98 -6.71
C LEU A 20 -4.37 -0.81 -7.29
N ILE A 21 -3.10 -0.77 -6.96
CA ILE A 21 -2.17 0.20 -7.54
C ILE A 21 -0.97 -0.53 -8.14
N ARG A 22 -0.36 0.10 -9.14
CA ARG A 22 0.88 -0.37 -9.75
C ARG A 22 1.92 0.73 -9.64
N PHE A 23 3.13 0.35 -9.26
CA PHE A 23 4.24 1.29 -9.16
C PHE A 23 5.56 0.57 -9.39
N ARG A 24 6.64 1.36 -9.51
CA ARG A 24 8.00 0.82 -9.58
C ARG A 24 8.70 1.06 -8.25
N TYR A 25 9.44 0.07 -7.81
CA TYR A 25 10.20 0.12 -6.57
C TYR A 25 11.49 -0.67 -6.75
N LYS A 26 12.63 -0.04 -6.53
CA LYS A 26 13.95 -0.66 -6.77
C LYS A 26 14.02 -1.28 -8.17
N SER A 27 13.62 -0.49 -9.16
CA SER A 27 13.64 -0.83 -10.59
C SER A 27 12.73 -2.00 -10.99
N SER A 28 11.80 -2.40 -10.14
CA SER A 28 10.87 -3.50 -10.44
C SER A 28 9.44 -3.06 -10.30
N GLU A 29 8.59 -3.59 -11.16
CA GLU A 29 7.15 -3.32 -11.09
C GLU A 29 6.53 -4.08 -9.92
N ARG A 30 5.61 -3.42 -9.22
CA ARG A 30 4.84 -3.99 -8.11
C ARG A 30 3.37 -3.71 -8.32
N ILE A 31 2.53 -4.72 -8.09
CA ILE A 31 1.07 -4.58 -8.12
C ILE A 31 0.56 -5.01 -6.76
N VAL A 32 -0.13 -4.10 -6.06
CA VAL A 32 -0.49 -4.32 -4.66
C VAL A 32 -1.91 -3.89 -4.35
N GLU A 33 -2.45 -4.50 -3.28
CA GLU A 33 -3.67 -4.04 -2.59
C GLU A 33 -3.21 -3.18 -1.42
N PRO A 34 -3.38 -1.83 -1.49
CA PRO A 34 -2.90 -0.97 -0.41
C PRO A 34 -3.79 -1.09 0.83
N HIS A 35 -3.17 -1.21 2.01
CA HIS A 35 -3.90 -1.42 3.26
C HIS A 35 -3.75 -0.27 4.24
N ASP A 36 -2.53 0.01 4.69
CA ASP A 36 -2.27 1.05 5.67
C ASP A 36 -1.27 2.06 5.10
N TYR A 37 -1.60 3.33 5.18
CA TYR A 37 -0.73 4.41 4.75
C TYR A 37 -0.55 5.37 5.92
N GLY A 38 0.69 5.60 6.31
CA GLY A 38 0.97 6.45 7.46
C GLY A 38 2.44 6.61 7.73
N ILE A 39 2.76 6.93 8.99
CA ILE A 39 4.13 7.14 9.46
C ILE A 39 4.49 6.01 10.42
N GLN A 40 5.62 5.37 10.16
CA GLN A 40 6.17 4.34 11.03
C GLN A 40 7.65 4.63 11.27
N ASN A 41 8.04 4.78 12.53
CA ASN A 41 9.42 5.12 12.93
C ASN A 41 9.92 6.37 12.18
N GLY A 42 9.05 7.39 12.05
CA GLY A 42 9.39 8.64 11.40
C GLY A 42 9.43 8.59 9.88
N ILE A 43 9.09 7.46 9.27
CA ILE A 43 9.14 7.27 7.82
C ILE A 43 7.73 7.07 7.28
N VAL A 44 7.38 7.79 6.20
CA VAL A 44 6.09 7.60 5.54
C VAL A 44 6.12 6.30 4.74
N ARG A 45 5.21 5.39 5.06
CA ARG A 45 5.19 4.03 4.51
C ARG A 45 3.81 3.58 4.09
N LEU A 46 3.81 2.61 3.17
CA LEU A 46 2.61 1.92 2.73
C LEU A 46 2.74 0.44 3.08
N PHE A 47 1.79 -0.10 3.85
CA PHE A 47 1.67 -1.53 4.10
C PHE A 47 0.63 -2.10 3.16
N CYS A 48 0.97 -3.17 2.46
CA CYS A 48 0.11 -3.68 1.41
C CYS A 48 0.29 -5.18 1.18
N TRP A 49 -0.65 -5.75 0.43
CA TRP A 49 -0.61 -7.13 -0.03
C TRP A 49 -0.20 -7.14 -1.49
N GLN A 50 1.02 -7.61 -1.79
CA GLN A 50 1.51 -7.64 -3.17
C GLN A 50 0.98 -8.88 -3.88
N VAL A 51 0.29 -8.64 -5.01
CA VAL A 51 -0.34 -9.69 -5.80
C VAL A 51 0.35 -9.93 -7.13
N GLY A 52 1.18 -8.98 -7.59
CA GLY A 52 1.86 -9.11 -8.87
C GLY A 52 3.14 -8.32 -8.94
N GLY A 53 3.83 -8.41 -10.07
CA GLY A 53 5.13 -7.79 -10.26
C GLY A 53 6.24 -8.62 -9.64
N LYS A 54 7.40 -7.99 -9.41
CA LYS A 54 8.56 -8.67 -8.86
C LYS A 54 8.71 -8.43 -7.37
N SER A 55 9.19 -9.44 -6.67
CA SER A 55 9.50 -9.36 -5.25
C SER A 55 10.65 -10.32 -4.94
N SER A 56 11.43 -10.00 -3.90
CA SER A 56 12.44 -10.90 -3.39
C SER A 56 11.84 -12.06 -2.60
N GLY A 57 10.57 -11.93 -2.21
CA GLY A 57 9.84 -12.96 -1.49
C GLY A 57 8.73 -13.57 -2.32
N ARG A 58 7.97 -14.46 -1.69
CA ARG A 58 6.87 -15.17 -2.32
C ARG A 58 5.70 -14.21 -2.60
N ILE A 59 5.08 -14.33 -3.76
CA ILE A 59 3.88 -13.61 -4.16
C ILE A 59 2.71 -14.61 -4.22
N PRO A 60 1.53 -14.27 -3.67
CA PRO A 60 1.21 -13.03 -2.96
C PRO A 60 1.78 -12.99 -1.54
N GLY A 61 1.96 -11.81 -1.00
CA GLY A 61 2.46 -11.65 0.35
C GLY A 61 2.45 -10.21 0.85
N TRP A 62 2.60 -10.06 2.16
CA TRP A 62 2.65 -8.75 2.79
C TRP A 62 3.96 -8.04 2.48
N ARG A 63 3.88 -6.73 2.23
CA ARG A 63 5.03 -5.88 1.94
C ARG A 63 4.86 -4.52 2.59
N MET A 64 6.00 -3.95 3.00
CA MET A 64 6.07 -2.59 3.51
C MET A 64 6.98 -1.79 2.58
N PHE A 65 6.47 -0.67 2.06
CA PHE A 65 7.24 0.17 1.13
C PHE A 65 7.39 1.56 1.69
N ASP A 66 8.59 2.12 1.58
CA ASP A 66 8.83 3.52 1.87
C ASP A 66 8.27 4.35 0.70
N ILE A 67 7.49 5.36 1.01
CA ILE A 67 6.83 6.17 -0.03
C ILE A 67 7.87 6.85 -0.94
N GLU A 68 9.00 7.26 -0.39
CA GLU A 68 10.06 7.89 -1.17
C GLU A 68 10.60 7.02 -2.30
N GLY A 69 10.53 5.70 -2.14
CA GLY A 69 11.02 4.76 -3.16
C GLY A 69 10.01 4.42 -4.24
N MET A 70 8.76 4.86 -4.09
CA MET A 70 7.70 4.54 -5.05
C MET A 70 7.76 5.49 -6.23
N GLN A 71 7.79 4.94 -7.45
CA GLN A 71 7.84 5.70 -8.70
C GLN A 71 6.73 5.25 -9.64
N ASP A 72 6.26 6.17 -10.48
CA ASP A 72 5.28 5.87 -11.54
C ASP A 72 4.05 5.15 -10.99
N CYS A 73 3.49 5.68 -9.93
CA CYS A 73 2.34 5.08 -9.26
C CYS A 73 1.06 5.36 -10.03
N ASN A 74 0.31 4.30 -10.33
CA ASN A 74 -0.95 4.39 -11.09
C ASN A 74 -2.06 3.65 -10.36
N LEU A 75 -3.24 4.26 -10.36
CA LEU A 75 -4.46 3.63 -9.87
C LEU A 75 -4.96 2.65 -10.94
N LEU A 76 -5.23 1.41 -10.54
CA LEU A 76 -5.79 0.42 -11.46
C LEU A 76 -7.31 0.36 -11.29
N ASP A 77 -8.00 -0.06 -12.36
CA ASP A 77 -9.45 -0.23 -12.31
C ASP A 77 -9.87 -1.45 -11.49
N THR A 78 -8.95 -2.36 -11.25
CA THR A 78 -9.22 -3.57 -10.46
C THR A 78 -9.39 -3.21 -8.99
N HIS A 79 -10.43 -3.78 -8.36
CA HIS A 79 -10.73 -3.59 -6.95
C HIS A 79 -10.42 -4.86 -6.15
N PHE A 80 -10.26 -4.69 -4.84
CA PHE A 80 -10.16 -5.80 -3.90
C PHE A 80 -11.25 -5.66 -2.82
N PRO A 81 -11.62 -6.75 -2.14
CA PRO A 81 -12.79 -6.71 -1.23
C PRO A 81 -12.61 -5.83 0.00
N GLY A 82 -11.41 -5.64 0.45
CA GLY A 82 -11.11 -4.91 1.68
C GLY A 82 -9.89 -5.51 2.36
N ASN A 83 -9.73 -5.22 3.67
CA ASN A 83 -8.55 -5.68 4.36
C ASN A 83 -8.49 -7.20 4.43
N ARG A 84 -7.29 -7.74 4.30
CA ARG A 84 -7.00 -9.15 4.56
C ARG A 84 -6.63 -9.31 6.03
N GLU A 85 -7.01 -10.42 6.63
CA GLU A 85 -6.60 -10.69 7.99
C GLU A 85 -5.08 -10.88 8.07
N VAL A 86 -4.47 -10.13 8.96
CA VAL A 86 -3.07 -10.29 9.28
C VAL A 86 -3.02 -11.24 10.48
N SER A 87 -2.68 -12.49 10.24
CA SER A 87 -2.51 -13.43 11.33
C SER A 87 -1.28 -13.03 12.13
N GLY A 88 -1.47 -12.76 13.41
CA GLY A 88 -0.38 -12.52 14.35
C GLY A 88 -0.13 -11.06 14.66
N LYS A 89 0.89 -10.46 14.09
CA LYS A 89 1.39 -9.17 14.58
C LYS A 89 0.82 -8.00 13.79
N HIS A 90 0.31 -7.01 14.51
CA HIS A 90 -0.01 -5.71 13.93
C HIS A 90 1.23 -4.82 13.97
N HIS A 91 1.49 -4.11 12.89
CA HIS A 91 2.56 -3.12 12.87
C HIS A 91 2.19 -1.93 13.75
N ARG A 92 3.17 -1.43 14.49
CA ARG A 92 2.99 -0.23 15.29
C ARG A 92 3.27 0.97 14.42
N TRP A 93 2.29 1.89 14.35
CA TRP A 93 2.39 3.11 13.57
C TRP A 93 2.48 4.32 14.50
N ASP A 94 3.27 5.33 14.09
CA ASP A 94 3.29 6.62 14.78
C ASP A 94 1.99 7.37 14.49
N GLU A 95 1.56 7.32 13.24
CA GLU A 95 0.31 7.92 12.78
C GLU A 95 -0.21 7.14 11.57
N VAL A 96 -1.52 6.87 11.52
CA VAL A 96 -2.17 6.27 10.36
C VAL A 96 -2.99 7.35 9.67
N PHE A 97 -2.64 7.63 8.41
CA PHE A 97 -3.40 8.60 7.60
C PHE A 97 -4.71 8.01 7.13
N ILE A 98 -4.66 6.77 6.63
CA ILE A 98 -5.85 6.04 6.21
C ILE A 98 -5.56 4.53 6.27
N ARG A 99 -6.59 3.78 6.62
CA ARG A 99 -6.55 2.32 6.69
C ARG A 99 -7.73 1.76 5.93
N VAL A 100 -7.50 0.70 5.14
CA VAL A 100 -8.56 0.10 4.34
C VAL A 100 -9.64 -0.50 5.24
N GLU A 101 -10.90 -0.31 4.83
CA GLU A 101 -12.04 -0.87 5.53
C GLU A 101 -12.14 -2.39 5.33
N PRO A 102 -12.75 -3.12 6.28
CA PRO A 102 -12.99 -4.55 6.09
C PRO A 102 -13.91 -4.80 4.90
N PRO A 103 -13.90 -6.05 4.38
CA PRO A 103 -14.85 -6.41 3.33
C PRO A 103 -16.28 -6.21 3.81
N GLN A 104 -17.13 -5.70 2.92
CA GLN A 104 -18.56 -5.59 3.19
C GLN A 104 -19.20 -6.97 3.06
N ARG A 105 -20.08 -7.28 4.00
CA ARG A 105 -20.86 -8.51 3.98
C ARG A 105 -22.20 -8.32 3.33
#